data_a51e5d7f799da62399c65dad5e605d4e
#
_entry.id   a51e5d7f799da62399c65dad5e605d4e
#
_cell.length_a   1.000
_cell.length_b   1.000
_cell.length_c   1.000
_cell.angle_alpha   90.00
_cell.angle_beta   90.00
_cell.angle_gamma   90.00
#
_symmetry.space_group_name_H-M   'P 1'
#
loop_
_entity.id
_entity.type
_entity.pdbx_description
1 polymer ?
#
loop_
_entity_poly.entity_id
_entity_poly.type
_entity_poly.pdbx_seq_one_letter_code
_entity_poly.pdbx_strand_id
1 'polypeptide(L)'
;VFLTASPLDLPLRRPFRTARGTKTVARNLLVELRAEGVTGLGEGAPIPRYGQDQASGLQALHSFEAPDASPFEQDRWLEAFDLHAPTQLAARAALESALWDWAGQKTGRPVYELLSIDPGHTPVSSFTISVDEPAAIRERVEEARAWPVLKLKMAGGDADHAMVEALREVSLTPFRVDANEAWSEDEAMEKISWLSTMGCELVEQPLPAGQLEASGRLREASPIPLAADEDAVIDADPEAVCAAYDLINVKVTRLGGLRRSIQWLHTARRHGCGVMVGCFAESTLGIAAGAVLAPLCDQIDLDGAALLELDPFDGPAVDEGILTLSAEPGLGVRLRS
;
A
#
# COMPACT_ATOMS: atom_id res chain seq x y z
N VAL A 1 -24.52 9.05 15.97
CA VAL A 1 -23.25 8.89 15.28
C VAL A 1 -23.08 10.03 14.27
N PHE A 2 -21.90 10.64 14.21
CA PHE A 2 -21.57 11.67 13.23
C PHE A 2 -20.40 11.17 12.39
N LEU A 3 -20.59 11.13 11.07
CA LEU A 3 -19.58 10.84 10.09
C LEU A 3 -19.24 12.13 9.35
N THR A 4 -17.96 12.49 9.30
CA THR A 4 -17.48 13.61 8.50
C THR A 4 -16.36 13.14 7.59
N ALA A 5 -16.28 13.72 6.41
CA ALA A 5 -15.19 13.48 5.47
C ALA A 5 -14.62 14.82 4.97
N SER A 6 -13.30 14.88 4.83
CA SER A 6 -12.60 16.06 4.36
C SER A 6 -11.45 15.69 3.42
N PRO A 7 -11.03 16.60 2.54
CA PRO A 7 -9.84 16.40 1.76
C PRO A 7 -8.60 16.34 2.66
N LEU A 8 -7.70 15.42 2.35
CA LEU A 8 -6.40 15.29 2.99
C LEU A 8 -5.33 15.43 1.89
N ASP A 9 -4.87 16.65 1.68
CA ASP A 9 -3.83 16.96 0.71
C ASP A 9 -2.46 16.84 1.37
N LEU A 10 -1.63 15.92 0.87
CA LEU A 10 -0.33 15.58 1.42
C LEU A 10 0.76 15.96 0.41
N PRO A 11 1.42 17.11 0.56
CA PRO A 11 2.56 17.49 -0.27
C PRO A 11 3.70 16.47 -0.13
N LEU A 12 4.30 16.08 -1.25
CA LEU A 12 5.46 15.20 -1.27
C LEU A 12 6.75 16.02 -1.17
N ARG A 13 7.74 15.51 -0.43
CA ARG A 13 9.07 16.14 -0.30
C ARG A 13 9.71 16.44 -1.65
N ARG A 14 9.43 15.57 -2.62
CA ARG A 14 9.95 15.63 -3.99
C ARG A 14 8.90 15.14 -4.98
N PRO A 15 8.97 15.56 -6.24
CA PRO A 15 8.11 14.97 -7.27
C PRO A 15 8.31 13.45 -7.35
N PHE A 16 7.24 12.69 -7.21
CA PHE A 16 7.25 11.24 -7.29
C PHE A 16 6.90 10.79 -8.70
N ARG A 17 7.88 10.23 -9.41
CA ARG A 17 7.77 9.81 -10.80
C ARG A 17 7.68 8.30 -10.91
N THR A 18 6.78 7.84 -11.76
CA THR A 18 6.63 6.43 -12.16
C THR A 18 6.42 6.37 -13.67
N ALA A 19 6.33 5.19 -14.25
CA ALA A 19 5.94 4.99 -15.66
C ALA A 19 4.63 5.72 -16.05
N ARG A 20 3.75 6.01 -15.07
CA ARG A 20 2.42 6.61 -15.30
C ARG A 20 2.37 8.13 -15.16
N GLY A 21 3.46 8.77 -14.74
CA GLY A 21 3.53 10.21 -14.57
C GLY A 21 4.13 10.68 -13.26
N THR A 22 3.92 11.94 -12.95
CA THR A 22 4.52 12.62 -11.79
C THR A 22 3.46 13.16 -10.87
N LYS A 23 3.62 12.92 -9.55
CA LYS A 23 2.82 13.49 -8.48
C LYS A 23 3.68 14.38 -7.59
N THR A 24 3.12 15.50 -7.14
CA THR A 24 3.72 16.40 -6.13
C THR A 24 2.87 16.50 -4.87
N VAL A 25 1.61 16.07 -4.94
CA VAL A 25 0.65 16.04 -3.83
C VAL A 25 -0.14 14.74 -3.92
N ALA A 26 -0.25 13.99 -2.83
CA ALA A 26 -1.24 12.93 -2.70
C ALA A 26 -2.56 13.55 -2.21
N ARG A 27 -3.65 13.29 -2.94
CA ARG A 27 -4.98 13.84 -2.65
C ARG A 27 -5.85 12.75 -2.05
N ASN A 28 -5.70 12.57 -0.75
CA ASN A 28 -6.34 11.53 0.02
C ASN A 28 -7.64 12.02 0.68
N LEU A 29 -8.34 11.11 1.35
CA LEU A 29 -9.57 11.33 2.08
C LEU A 29 -9.30 11.14 3.56
N LEU A 30 -9.79 12.04 4.41
CA LEU A 30 -9.84 11.87 5.86
C LEU A 30 -11.29 11.63 6.26
N VAL A 31 -11.52 10.57 7.00
CA VAL A 31 -12.82 10.26 7.63
C VAL A 31 -12.68 10.34 9.15
N GLU A 32 -13.61 11.06 9.77
CA GLU A 32 -13.78 11.09 11.22
C GLU A 32 -15.17 10.52 11.57
N LEU A 33 -15.19 9.49 12.40
CA LEU A 33 -16.41 8.88 12.93
C LEU A 33 -16.51 9.18 14.43
N ARG A 34 -17.50 9.96 14.82
CA ARG A 34 -17.72 10.36 16.22
C ARG A 34 -18.97 9.70 16.78
N ALA A 35 -18.81 8.89 17.79
CA ALA A 35 -19.89 8.21 18.49
C ALA A 35 -19.51 8.02 19.97
N GLU A 36 -20.49 8.15 20.87
CA GLU A 36 -20.35 7.87 22.30
C GLU A 36 -19.13 8.53 22.97
N GLY A 37 -18.78 9.75 22.54
CA GLY A 37 -17.67 10.53 23.10
C GLY A 37 -16.28 10.11 22.59
N VAL A 38 -16.20 9.19 21.62
CA VAL A 38 -14.98 8.70 21.00
C VAL A 38 -14.95 9.11 19.52
N THR A 39 -13.75 9.39 19.01
CA THR A 39 -13.52 9.67 17.58
C THR A 39 -12.60 8.61 17.01
N GLY A 40 -13.02 7.98 15.93
CA GLY A 40 -12.19 7.11 15.09
C GLY A 40 -11.78 7.84 13.81
N LEU A 41 -10.55 7.62 13.37
CA LEU A 41 -9.96 8.23 12.20
C LEU A 41 -9.70 7.19 11.12
N GLY A 42 -9.83 7.56 9.86
CA GLY A 42 -9.48 6.71 8.74
C GLY A 42 -9.05 7.50 7.51
N GLU A 43 -8.09 6.96 6.78
CA GLU A 43 -7.59 7.54 5.53
C GLU A 43 -7.87 6.61 4.35
N GLY A 44 -8.15 7.20 3.20
CA GLY A 44 -8.22 6.50 1.92
C GLY A 44 -7.46 7.25 0.84
N ALA A 45 -6.72 6.53 0.02
CA ALA A 45 -5.92 7.09 -1.07
C ALA A 45 -6.55 6.71 -2.43
N PRO A 46 -7.47 7.53 -2.97
CA PRO A 46 -8.11 7.24 -4.25
C PRO A 46 -7.11 7.35 -5.40
N ILE A 47 -7.20 6.42 -6.34
CA ILE A 47 -6.30 6.34 -7.47
C ILE A 47 -7.10 6.47 -8.79
N PRO A 48 -6.79 7.48 -9.63
CA PRO A 48 -7.52 7.71 -10.89
C PRO A 48 -7.53 6.51 -11.84
N ARG A 49 -6.50 5.68 -11.81
CA ARG A 49 -6.43 4.43 -12.58
C ARG A 49 -7.64 3.51 -12.34
N TYR A 50 -8.17 3.51 -11.12
CA TYR A 50 -9.33 2.69 -10.72
C TYR A 50 -10.64 3.48 -10.75
N GLY A 51 -10.68 4.60 -11.50
CA GLY A 51 -11.87 5.43 -11.61
C GLY A 51 -12.24 6.18 -10.33
N GLN A 52 -11.29 6.39 -9.43
CA GLN A 52 -11.50 7.05 -8.14
C GLN A 52 -10.61 8.27 -8.01
N ASP A 53 -11.17 9.35 -7.50
CA ASP A 53 -10.45 10.57 -7.13
C ASP A 53 -10.97 11.13 -5.80
N GLN A 54 -10.28 12.14 -5.27
CA GLN A 54 -10.66 12.76 -4.01
C GLN A 54 -12.10 13.33 -4.05
N ALA A 55 -12.49 13.95 -5.15
CA ALA A 55 -13.80 14.59 -5.28
C ALA A 55 -14.93 13.54 -5.27
N SER A 56 -14.80 12.47 -6.05
CA SER A 56 -15.79 11.38 -6.11
C SER A 56 -15.86 10.60 -4.79
N GLY A 57 -14.72 10.38 -4.13
CA GLY A 57 -14.70 9.74 -2.81
C GLY A 57 -15.35 10.59 -1.73
N LEU A 58 -15.08 11.91 -1.70
CA LEU A 58 -15.76 12.85 -0.79
C LEU A 58 -17.26 12.93 -1.07
N GLN A 59 -17.67 12.97 -2.34
CA GLN A 59 -19.08 12.98 -2.71
C GLN A 59 -19.78 11.72 -2.19
N ALA A 60 -19.19 10.54 -2.34
CA ALA A 60 -19.75 9.30 -1.84
C ALA A 60 -19.91 9.31 -0.31
N LEU A 61 -18.88 9.78 0.42
CA LEU A 61 -18.92 9.86 1.88
C LEU A 61 -19.92 10.90 2.40
N HIS A 62 -20.03 12.07 1.74
CA HIS A 62 -20.96 13.12 2.14
C HIS A 62 -22.43 12.77 1.87
N SER A 63 -22.69 11.96 0.83
CA SER A 63 -24.06 11.51 0.50
C SER A 63 -24.42 10.18 1.16
N PHE A 64 -23.50 9.56 1.89
CA PHE A 64 -23.74 8.31 2.59
C PHE A 64 -24.59 8.55 3.84
N GLU A 65 -25.74 7.90 3.88
CA GLU A 65 -26.60 7.87 5.07
C GLU A 65 -26.17 6.71 5.97
N ALA A 66 -25.63 7.05 7.14
CA ALA A 66 -25.20 6.07 8.12
C ALA A 66 -26.37 5.16 8.54
N PRO A 67 -26.18 3.84 8.60
CA PRO A 67 -27.22 2.95 9.07
C PRO A 67 -27.57 3.21 10.54
N ASP A 68 -28.79 2.89 10.94
CA ASP A 68 -29.17 2.83 12.36
C ASP A 68 -28.55 1.59 13.01
N ALA A 69 -27.24 1.70 13.28
CA ALA A 69 -26.40 0.63 13.81
C ALA A 69 -25.28 1.21 14.67
N SER A 70 -24.85 0.45 15.67
CA SER A 70 -23.63 0.76 16.42
C SER A 70 -22.40 0.70 15.49
N PRO A 71 -21.35 1.52 15.71
CA PRO A 71 -20.08 1.35 15.00
C PRO A 71 -19.40 -0.02 15.23
N PHE A 72 -19.79 -0.78 16.25
CA PHE A 72 -19.36 -2.17 16.41
C PHE A 72 -19.99 -3.12 15.39
N GLU A 73 -21.16 -2.77 14.83
CA GLU A 73 -21.84 -3.53 13.79
C GLU A 73 -21.28 -3.20 12.39
N GLN A 74 -19.96 -3.31 12.26
CA GLN A 74 -19.21 -2.84 11.08
C GLN A 74 -19.73 -3.45 9.77
N ASP A 75 -20.20 -4.71 9.78
CA ASP A 75 -20.75 -5.36 8.58
C ASP A 75 -21.94 -4.56 8.04
N ARG A 76 -22.84 -4.10 8.89
CA ARG A 76 -24.00 -3.28 8.47
C ARG A 76 -23.59 -1.96 7.85
N TRP A 77 -22.53 -1.32 8.39
CA TRP A 77 -21.98 -0.08 7.85
C TRP A 77 -21.36 -0.28 6.47
N LEU A 78 -20.56 -1.34 6.35
CA LEU A 78 -19.80 -1.62 5.12
C LEU A 78 -20.71 -2.15 4.01
N GLU A 79 -21.69 -2.99 4.32
CA GLU A 79 -22.73 -3.43 3.38
C GLU A 79 -23.56 -2.26 2.87
N ALA A 80 -23.99 -1.36 3.77
CA ALA A 80 -24.72 -0.16 3.38
C ALA A 80 -23.89 0.75 2.47
N PHE A 81 -22.57 0.92 2.75
CA PHE A 81 -21.68 1.69 1.91
C PHE A 81 -21.43 1.01 0.56
N ASP A 82 -21.27 -0.30 0.53
CA ASP A 82 -21.09 -1.09 -0.70
C ASP A 82 -22.32 -0.98 -1.63
N LEU A 83 -23.53 -0.91 -1.07
CA LEU A 83 -24.75 -0.66 -1.84
C LEU A 83 -24.84 0.79 -2.34
N HIS A 84 -24.38 1.76 -1.55
CA HIS A 84 -24.41 3.18 -1.87
C HIS A 84 -23.36 3.57 -2.92
N ALA A 85 -22.13 3.11 -2.79
CA ALA A 85 -20.99 3.53 -3.61
C ALA A 85 -20.01 2.37 -3.90
N PRO A 86 -20.43 1.34 -4.66
CA PRO A 86 -19.69 0.07 -4.81
C PRO A 86 -18.29 0.22 -5.43
N THR A 87 -18.07 1.28 -6.20
CA THR A 87 -16.78 1.53 -6.88
C THR A 87 -15.83 2.42 -6.09
N GLN A 88 -16.28 3.01 -4.96
CA GLN A 88 -15.49 3.95 -4.16
C GLN A 88 -14.69 3.23 -3.06
N LEU A 89 -13.76 2.36 -3.48
CA LEU A 89 -13.02 1.49 -2.57
C LEU A 89 -12.13 2.26 -1.59
N ALA A 90 -11.51 3.37 -2.04
CA ALA A 90 -10.69 4.21 -1.16
C ALA A 90 -11.54 4.88 -0.06
N ALA A 91 -12.73 5.37 -0.41
CA ALA A 91 -13.67 5.93 0.55
C ALA A 91 -14.19 4.86 1.53
N ARG A 92 -14.47 3.66 1.03
CA ARG A 92 -14.83 2.51 1.86
C ARG A 92 -13.73 2.12 2.83
N ALA A 93 -12.47 2.09 2.38
CA ALA A 93 -11.32 1.78 3.22
C ALA A 93 -11.14 2.82 4.34
N ALA A 94 -11.32 4.11 4.02
CA ALA A 94 -11.30 5.17 5.01
C ALA A 94 -12.40 5.01 6.06
N LEU A 95 -13.63 4.69 5.63
CA LEU A 95 -14.75 4.41 6.53
C LEU A 95 -14.45 3.20 7.42
N GLU A 96 -14.00 2.09 6.86
CA GLU A 96 -13.68 0.87 7.63
C GLU A 96 -12.54 1.12 8.63
N SER A 97 -11.49 1.85 8.24
CA SER A 97 -10.38 2.22 9.13
C SER A 97 -10.89 3.07 10.30
N ALA A 98 -11.77 4.04 10.04
CA ALA A 98 -12.39 4.87 11.09
C ALA A 98 -13.27 4.06 12.05
N LEU A 99 -14.00 3.05 11.55
CA LEU A 99 -14.78 2.13 12.37
C LEU A 99 -13.89 1.27 13.28
N TRP A 100 -12.78 0.73 12.73
CA TRP A 100 -11.83 -0.05 13.52
C TRP A 100 -11.09 0.80 14.55
N ASP A 101 -10.66 2.00 14.17
CA ASP A 101 -10.01 2.93 15.09
C ASP A 101 -10.96 3.32 16.24
N TRP A 102 -12.21 3.67 15.91
CA TRP A 102 -13.23 3.95 16.91
C TRP A 102 -13.46 2.77 17.86
N ALA A 103 -13.57 1.54 17.33
CA ALA A 103 -13.80 0.35 18.15
C ALA A 103 -12.61 0.09 19.10
N GLY A 104 -11.39 0.30 18.61
CA GLY A 104 -10.18 0.19 19.42
C GLY A 104 -10.10 1.26 20.51
N GLN A 105 -10.35 2.52 20.18
CA GLN A 105 -10.43 3.63 21.14
C GLN A 105 -11.51 3.37 22.20
N LYS A 106 -12.68 2.87 21.79
CA LYS A 106 -13.80 2.58 22.70
C LYS A 106 -13.50 1.45 23.66
N THR A 107 -12.78 0.43 23.21
CA THR A 107 -12.43 -0.76 24.02
C THR A 107 -11.09 -0.65 24.74
N GLY A 108 -10.30 0.39 24.46
CA GLY A 108 -8.95 0.55 25.00
C GLY A 108 -7.97 -0.47 24.44
N ARG A 109 -8.17 -0.97 23.21
CA ARG A 109 -7.36 -2.02 22.60
C ARG A 109 -6.85 -1.62 21.20
N PRO A 110 -5.62 -2.01 20.84
CA PRO A 110 -5.12 -1.84 19.46
C PRO A 110 -5.95 -2.63 18.46
N VAL A 111 -6.03 -2.16 17.20
CA VAL A 111 -6.81 -2.82 16.14
C VAL A 111 -6.29 -4.23 15.84
N TYR A 112 -4.99 -4.48 15.87
CA TYR A 112 -4.45 -5.83 15.64
C TYR A 112 -4.93 -6.85 16.69
N GLU A 113 -5.14 -6.42 17.95
CA GLU A 113 -5.73 -7.29 18.98
C GLU A 113 -7.22 -7.58 18.71
N LEU A 114 -7.98 -6.59 18.25
CA LEU A 114 -9.39 -6.77 17.89
C LEU A 114 -9.54 -7.75 16.72
N LEU A 115 -8.55 -7.76 15.82
CA LEU A 115 -8.48 -8.70 14.69
C LEU A 115 -7.80 -10.03 15.04
N SER A 116 -7.35 -10.22 16.30
CA SER A 116 -6.63 -11.42 16.76
C SER A 116 -5.35 -11.69 15.99
N ILE A 117 -4.63 -10.62 15.60
CA ILE A 117 -3.32 -10.69 14.94
C ILE A 117 -2.25 -10.58 16.00
N ASP A 118 -1.31 -11.53 16.00
CA ASP A 118 -0.12 -11.49 16.86
C ASP A 118 0.90 -10.47 16.32
N PRO A 119 1.25 -9.40 17.06
CA PRO A 119 2.19 -8.38 16.59
C PRO A 119 3.66 -8.83 16.64
N GLY A 120 3.94 -10.07 17.04
CA GLY A 120 5.28 -10.53 17.42
C GLY A 120 6.36 -10.51 16.35
N HIS A 121 6.00 -10.40 15.06
CA HIS A 121 6.97 -10.29 13.97
C HIS A 121 6.45 -9.39 12.85
N THR A 122 7.25 -8.39 12.47
CA THR A 122 7.01 -7.56 11.30
C THR A 122 8.23 -7.61 10.38
N PRO A 123 8.05 -7.84 9.07
CA PRO A 123 9.15 -7.73 8.11
C PRO A 123 9.69 -6.30 8.04
N VAL A 124 10.89 -6.13 7.49
CA VAL A 124 11.43 -4.78 7.18
C VAL A 124 10.75 -4.20 5.94
N SER A 125 10.50 -2.89 5.96
CA SER A 125 9.98 -2.14 4.81
C SER A 125 11.10 -1.69 3.89
N SER A 126 10.80 -1.61 2.59
CA SER A 126 11.66 -0.94 1.63
C SER A 126 11.48 0.58 1.65
N PHE A 127 12.49 1.32 1.14
CA PHE A 127 12.38 2.74 0.84
C PHE A 127 12.28 2.95 -0.67
N THR A 128 11.25 3.66 -1.11
CA THR A 128 10.96 3.86 -2.53
C THR A 128 11.73 5.03 -3.12
N ILE A 129 12.47 4.75 -4.18
CA ILE A 129 13.16 5.72 -5.02
C ILE A 129 12.39 5.79 -6.34
N SER A 130 11.82 6.97 -6.64
CA SER A 130 11.09 7.23 -7.87
C SER A 130 12.02 7.29 -9.09
N VAL A 131 11.46 7.15 -10.29
CA VAL A 131 12.19 7.33 -11.56
C VAL A 131 12.88 8.70 -11.56
N ASP A 132 14.20 8.71 -11.80
CA ASP A 132 14.98 9.94 -11.89
C ASP A 132 16.28 9.70 -12.68
N GLU A 133 17.03 10.78 -12.93
CA GLU A 133 18.35 10.73 -13.57
C GLU A 133 19.39 10.06 -12.64
N PRO A 134 20.42 9.38 -13.19
CA PRO A 134 21.41 8.63 -12.42
C PRO A 134 22.05 9.41 -11.27
N ALA A 135 22.32 10.72 -11.45
CA ALA A 135 22.89 11.55 -10.40
C ALA A 135 21.95 11.70 -9.20
N ALA A 136 20.64 11.90 -9.44
CA ALA A 136 19.63 11.98 -8.40
C ALA A 136 19.40 10.62 -7.72
N ILE A 137 19.49 9.51 -8.46
CA ILE A 137 19.42 8.16 -7.89
C ILE A 137 20.54 7.95 -6.86
N ARG A 138 21.80 8.27 -7.20
CA ARG A 138 22.92 8.16 -6.25
C ARG A 138 22.69 8.96 -4.97
N GLU A 139 22.23 10.22 -5.10
CA GLU A 139 21.91 11.07 -3.95
C GLU A 139 20.84 10.44 -3.05
N ARG A 140 19.77 9.90 -3.65
CA ARG A 140 18.68 9.28 -2.88
C ARG A 140 19.09 7.97 -2.21
N VAL A 141 19.91 7.18 -2.86
CA VAL A 141 20.46 5.95 -2.27
C VAL A 141 21.31 6.30 -1.05
N GLU A 142 22.14 7.35 -1.13
CA GLU A 142 22.92 7.81 0.02
C GLU A 142 22.05 8.35 1.17
N GLU A 143 20.98 9.07 0.86
CA GLU A 143 20.00 9.53 1.87
C GLU A 143 19.30 8.35 2.56
N ALA A 144 19.02 7.28 1.81
CA ALA A 144 18.33 6.09 2.29
C ALA A 144 19.27 5.00 2.83
N ARG A 145 20.56 5.30 3.05
CA ARG A 145 21.60 4.30 3.41
C ARG A 145 21.31 3.50 4.69
N ALA A 146 20.47 4.02 5.58
CA ALA A 146 20.07 3.33 6.80
C ALA A 146 18.94 2.31 6.57
N TRP A 147 18.27 2.37 5.43
CA TRP A 147 17.21 1.42 5.10
C TRP A 147 17.78 0.07 4.66
N PRO A 148 17.26 -1.04 5.19
CA PRO A 148 17.80 -2.38 4.89
C PRO A 148 17.48 -2.87 3.48
N VAL A 149 16.45 -2.31 2.84
CA VAL A 149 16.00 -2.65 1.48
C VAL A 149 15.56 -1.37 0.76
N LEU A 150 15.94 -1.23 -0.50
CA LEU A 150 15.48 -0.15 -1.37
C LEU A 150 14.44 -0.69 -2.37
N LYS A 151 13.58 0.20 -2.88
CA LYS A 151 12.65 -0.12 -3.98
C LYS A 151 12.81 0.92 -5.08
N LEU A 152 13.15 0.48 -6.29
CA LEU A 152 13.28 1.34 -7.45
C LEU A 152 12.02 1.28 -8.31
N LYS A 153 11.43 2.44 -8.62
CA LYS A 153 10.38 2.54 -9.64
C LYS A 153 11.03 2.58 -11.02
N MET A 154 10.48 1.83 -11.97
CA MET A 154 10.97 1.75 -13.35
C MET A 154 10.03 2.47 -14.32
N ALA A 155 10.54 2.81 -15.49
CA ALA A 155 9.78 3.48 -16.55
C ALA A 155 9.84 2.76 -17.89
N GLY A 156 10.63 1.70 -17.98
CA GLY A 156 10.92 1.00 -19.23
C GLY A 156 12.12 1.57 -19.99
N GLY A 157 12.58 0.84 -20.99
CA GLY A 157 13.71 1.23 -21.82
C GLY A 157 15.07 1.24 -21.10
N ASP A 158 16.04 1.95 -21.69
CA ASP A 158 17.43 1.99 -21.21
C ASP A 158 17.59 2.75 -19.88
N ALA A 159 16.63 3.61 -19.53
CA ALA A 159 16.66 4.37 -18.29
C ALA A 159 16.70 3.46 -17.05
N ASP A 160 16.03 2.30 -17.10
CA ASP A 160 15.99 1.35 -15.99
C ASP A 160 17.38 0.81 -15.67
N HIS A 161 18.21 0.49 -16.71
CA HIS A 161 19.58 0.03 -16.53
C HIS A 161 20.43 1.12 -15.86
N ALA A 162 20.36 2.34 -16.37
CA ALA A 162 21.12 3.46 -15.84
C ALA A 162 20.81 3.76 -14.37
N MET A 163 19.54 3.60 -13.95
CA MET A 163 19.11 3.78 -12.56
C MET A 163 19.71 2.70 -11.63
N VAL A 164 19.65 1.42 -12.03
CA VAL A 164 20.19 0.31 -11.23
C VAL A 164 21.72 0.37 -11.16
N GLU A 165 22.38 0.71 -12.27
CA GLU A 165 23.84 0.93 -12.28
C GLU A 165 24.23 2.05 -11.33
N ALA A 166 23.52 3.19 -11.37
CA ALA A 166 23.76 4.31 -10.47
C ALA A 166 23.56 3.93 -8.97
N LEU A 167 22.57 3.07 -8.68
CA LEU A 167 22.42 2.51 -7.33
C LEU A 167 23.64 1.69 -6.95
N ARG A 168 24.08 0.78 -7.83
CA ARG A 168 25.20 -0.13 -7.57
C ARG A 168 26.56 0.53 -7.50
N GLU A 169 26.73 1.72 -8.11
CA GLU A 169 27.95 2.54 -7.95
C GLU A 169 28.15 3.00 -6.48
N VAL A 170 27.07 3.18 -5.70
CA VAL A 170 27.12 3.78 -4.36
C VAL A 170 26.65 2.86 -3.24
N SER A 171 25.95 1.76 -3.55
CA SER A 171 25.40 0.87 -2.53
C SER A 171 25.32 -0.59 -2.95
N LEU A 172 25.54 -1.49 -2.00
CA LEU A 172 25.27 -2.93 -2.12
C LEU A 172 23.97 -3.35 -1.40
N THR A 173 23.20 -2.41 -0.87
CA THR A 173 21.93 -2.68 -0.21
C THR A 173 21.03 -3.50 -1.14
N PRO A 174 20.39 -4.57 -0.64
CA PRO A 174 19.37 -5.31 -1.40
C PRO A 174 18.29 -4.37 -1.92
N PHE A 175 17.76 -4.66 -3.11
CA PHE A 175 16.72 -3.83 -3.66
C PHE A 175 15.63 -4.64 -4.35
N ARG A 176 14.45 -4.03 -4.45
CA ARG A 176 13.29 -4.49 -5.19
C ARG A 176 13.03 -3.54 -6.36
N VAL A 177 12.38 -4.04 -7.38
CA VAL A 177 11.98 -3.24 -8.53
C VAL A 177 10.46 -3.27 -8.66
N ASP A 178 9.86 -2.12 -8.92
CA ASP A 178 8.47 -2.01 -9.32
C ASP A 178 8.40 -1.40 -10.72
N ALA A 179 8.07 -2.24 -11.68
CA ALA A 179 8.00 -1.85 -13.07
C ALA A 179 6.71 -1.09 -13.41
N ASN A 180 5.69 -1.13 -12.54
CA ASN A 180 4.40 -0.48 -12.75
C ASN A 180 3.83 -0.71 -14.15
N GLU A 181 3.89 -1.96 -14.64
CA GLU A 181 3.38 -2.38 -15.95
C GLU A 181 4.17 -1.83 -17.17
N ALA A 182 5.40 -1.37 -16.97
CA ALA A 182 6.14 -0.66 -18.00
C ALA A 182 6.77 -1.55 -19.07
N TRP A 183 6.87 -2.87 -18.84
CA TRP A 183 7.62 -3.77 -19.72
C TRP A 183 6.74 -4.62 -20.61
N SER A 184 7.22 -4.93 -21.83
CA SER A 184 6.73 -6.05 -22.63
C SER A 184 7.27 -7.38 -22.06
N GLU A 185 6.71 -8.52 -22.48
CA GLU A 185 7.17 -9.85 -22.03
C GLU A 185 8.65 -10.08 -22.37
N ASP A 186 9.09 -9.72 -23.59
CA ASP A 186 10.49 -9.87 -24.02
C ASP A 186 11.42 -8.97 -23.21
N GLU A 187 11.06 -7.70 -23.00
CA GLU A 187 11.82 -6.76 -22.18
C GLU A 187 11.89 -7.21 -20.72
N ALA A 188 10.79 -7.71 -20.16
CA ALA A 188 10.76 -8.23 -18.79
C ALA A 188 11.71 -9.42 -18.62
N MET A 189 11.70 -10.37 -19.57
CA MET A 189 12.59 -11.54 -19.54
C MET A 189 14.08 -11.15 -19.50
N GLU A 190 14.48 -10.21 -20.38
CA GLU A 190 15.84 -9.69 -20.44
C GLU A 190 16.23 -8.97 -19.15
N LYS A 191 15.40 -8.01 -18.70
CA LYS A 191 15.67 -7.20 -17.52
C LYS A 191 15.71 -8.01 -16.24
N ILE A 192 14.80 -8.95 -16.03
CA ILE A 192 14.76 -9.79 -14.84
C ILE A 192 16.00 -10.65 -14.74
N SER A 193 16.45 -11.24 -15.88
CA SER A 193 17.70 -12.01 -15.93
C SER A 193 18.89 -11.14 -15.52
N TRP A 194 18.99 -9.92 -16.03
CA TRP A 194 20.04 -8.99 -15.67
C TRP A 194 19.93 -8.51 -14.21
N LEU A 195 18.74 -8.13 -13.74
CA LEU A 195 18.47 -7.68 -12.36
C LEU A 195 18.86 -8.72 -11.32
N SER A 196 18.73 -10.02 -11.64
CA SER A 196 19.16 -11.10 -10.75
C SER A 196 20.68 -11.06 -10.49
N THR A 197 21.46 -10.62 -11.46
CA THR A 197 22.93 -10.46 -11.33
C THR A 197 23.30 -9.19 -10.56
N MET A 198 22.37 -8.24 -10.46
CA MET A 198 22.56 -6.96 -9.78
C MET A 198 22.08 -7.00 -8.30
N GLY A 199 21.65 -8.16 -7.80
CA GLY A 199 21.19 -8.32 -6.42
C GLY A 199 19.77 -7.78 -6.17
N CYS A 200 18.92 -7.78 -7.19
CA CYS A 200 17.47 -7.56 -7.04
C CYS A 200 16.82 -8.77 -6.38
N GLU A 201 15.96 -8.52 -5.39
CA GLU A 201 15.29 -9.58 -4.61
C GLU A 201 13.87 -9.89 -5.09
N LEU A 202 13.22 -8.93 -5.78
CA LEU A 202 11.83 -9.00 -6.18
C LEU A 202 11.57 -8.06 -7.36
N VAL A 203 10.77 -8.50 -8.32
CA VAL A 203 10.19 -7.64 -9.36
C VAL A 203 8.68 -7.60 -9.21
N GLU A 204 8.14 -6.39 -9.03
CA GLU A 204 6.71 -6.13 -8.87
C GLU A 204 6.12 -5.65 -10.18
N GLN A 205 5.00 -6.24 -10.58
CA GLN A 205 4.15 -5.94 -11.74
C GLN A 205 4.93 -5.57 -13.01
N PRO A 206 5.70 -6.52 -13.57
CA PRO A 206 6.49 -6.26 -14.78
C PRO A 206 5.63 -5.96 -16.00
N LEU A 207 4.55 -6.72 -16.19
CA LEU A 207 3.66 -6.65 -17.37
C LEU A 207 2.37 -5.89 -17.06
N PRO A 208 1.68 -5.35 -18.10
CA PRO A 208 0.35 -4.78 -17.95
C PRO A 208 -0.64 -5.75 -17.29
N ALA A 209 -1.46 -5.23 -16.36
CA ALA A 209 -2.45 -6.03 -15.64
C ALA A 209 -3.41 -6.75 -16.61
N GLY A 210 -3.85 -7.94 -16.20
CA GLY A 210 -4.71 -8.84 -16.98
C GLY A 210 -3.94 -9.80 -17.91
N GLN A 211 -2.61 -9.68 -18.00
CA GLN A 211 -1.78 -10.59 -18.80
C GLN A 211 -1.29 -11.81 -17.95
N LEU A 212 -2.20 -12.45 -17.21
CA LEU A 212 -1.83 -13.51 -16.25
C LEU A 212 -1.11 -14.69 -16.87
N GLU A 213 -1.46 -15.11 -18.10
CA GLU A 213 -0.77 -16.20 -18.79
C GLU A 213 0.69 -15.84 -19.12
N ALA A 214 0.95 -14.60 -19.57
CA ALA A 214 2.29 -14.10 -19.83
C ALA A 214 3.09 -13.95 -18.53
N SER A 215 2.46 -13.43 -17.49
CA SER A 215 3.06 -13.33 -16.15
C SER A 215 3.43 -14.69 -15.58
N GLY A 216 2.59 -15.72 -15.79
CA GLY A 216 2.87 -17.10 -15.39
C GLY A 216 4.08 -17.68 -16.12
N ARG A 217 4.20 -17.48 -17.44
CA ARG A 217 5.39 -17.90 -18.21
C ARG A 217 6.66 -17.17 -17.73
N LEU A 218 6.53 -15.86 -17.46
CA LEU A 218 7.62 -15.05 -16.96
C LEU A 218 8.06 -15.53 -15.57
N ARG A 219 7.12 -15.85 -14.67
CA ARG A 219 7.38 -16.42 -13.35
C ARG A 219 8.15 -17.73 -13.44
N GLU A 220 7.72 -18.66 -14.30
CA GLU A 220 8.37 -19.97 -14.47
C GLU A 220 9.84 -19.84 -14.94
N ALA A 221 10.15 -18.81 -15.73
CA ALA A 221 11.48 -18.57 -16.26
C ALA A 221 12.33 -17.64 -15.40
N SER A 222 11.71 -16.93 -14.44
CA SER A 222 12.38 -15.90 -13.63
C SER A 222 13.31 -16.52 -12.58
N PRO A 223 14.58 -16.02 -12.48
CA PRO A 223 15.50 -16.41 -11.41
C PRO A 223 15.20 -15.72 -10.06
N ILE A 224 14.30 -14.74 -10.03
CA ILE A 224 13.91 -13.99 -8.83
C ILE A 224 12.38 -13.91 -8.74
N PRO A 225 11.80 -13.81 -7.52
CA PRO A 225 10.36 -13.80 -7.34
C PRO A 225 9.67 -12.62 -8.05
N LEU A 226 8.44 -12.86 -8.53
CA LEU A 226 7.56 -11.84 -9.09
C LEU A 226 6.38 -11.57 -8.16
N ALA A 227 6.01 -10.29 -7.99
CA ALA A 227 4.86 -9.88 -7.21
C ALA A 227 3.78 -9.22 -8.09
N ALA A 228 2.51 -9.59 -7.85
CA ALA A 228 1.36 -8.90 -8.41
C ALA A 228 1.07 -7.64 -7.60
N ASP A 229 0.92 -6.49 -8.26
CA ASP A 229 0.37 -5.26 -7.68
C ASP A 229 -0.96 -4.92 -8.37
N GLU A 230 -0.92 -4.46 -9.61
CA GLU A 230 -2.11 -4.04 -10.35
C GLU A 230 -3.06 -5.20 -10.71
N ASP A 231 -2.58 -6.43 -10.71
CA ASP A 231 -3.42 -7.63 -10.85
C ASP A 231 -4.12 -8.03 -9.55
N ALA A 232 -3.67 -7.55 -8.38
CA ALA A 232 -4.27 -7.85 -7.07
C ALA A 232 -5.38 -6.84 -6.73
N VAL A 233 -6.48 -6.84 -7.49
CA VAL A 233 -7.65 -5.97 -7.32
C VAL A 233 -8.88 -6.74 -6.86
N ILE A 234 -9.90 -6.03 -6.36
CA ILE A 234 -11.08 -6.64 -5.73
C ILE A 234 -11.85 -7.60 -6.64
N ASP A 235 -11.90 -7.31 -7.94
CA ASP A 235 -12.65 -8.10 -8.92
C ASP A 235 -11.79 -9.18 -9.60
N ALA A 236 -10.50 -9.30 -9.26
CA ALA A 236 -9.64 -10.35 -9.78
C ALA A 236 -9.95 -11.71 -9.11
N ASP A 237 -9.68 -12.79 -9.83
CA ASP A 237 -9.66 -14.14 -9.26
C ASP A 237 -8.33 -14.37 -8.52
N PRO A 238 -8.33 -14.48 -7.19
CA PRO A 238 -7.10 -14.65 -6.43
C PRO A 238 -6.33 -15.94 -6.77
N GLU A 239 -7.03 -17.01 -7.17
CA GLU A 239 -6.40 -18.27 -7.58
C GLU A 239 -5.60 -18.07 -8.86
N ALA A 240 -6.19 -17.41 -9.86
CA ALA A 240 -5.53 -17.12 -11.12
C ALA A 240 -4.32 -16.18 -10.93
N VAL A 241 -4.44 -15.17 -10.07
CA VAL A 241 -3.31 -14.28 -9.74
C VAL A 241 -2.21 -15.05 -9.04
N CYS A 242 -2.52 -15.89 -8.05
CA CYS A 242 -1.53 -16.71 -7.34
C CYS A 242 -0.86 -17.75 -8.25
N ALA A 243 -1.52 -18.20 -9.30
CA ALA A 243 -0.89 -19.08 -10.30
C ALA A 243 0.13 -18.34 -11.18
N ALA A 244 -0.04 -17.03 -11.36
CA ALA A 244 0.80 -16.20 -12.23
C ALA A 244 1.97 -15.48 -11.52
N TYR A 245 1.97 -15.42 -10.19
CA TYR A 245 2.95 -14.70 -9.39
C TYR A 245 3.42 -15.51 -8.17
N ASP A 246 4.59 -15.18 -7.63
CA ASP A 246 5.13 -15.77 -6.40
C ASP A 246 4.58 -15.07 -5.16
N LEU A 247 4.30 -13.75 -5.25
CA LEU A 247 3.73 -12.95 -4.18
C LEU A 247 2.57 -12.09 -4.72
N ILE A 248 1.68 -11.71 -3.80
CA ILE A 248 0.70 -10.65 -4.05
C ILE A 248 0.98 -9.44 -3.16
N ASN A 249 0.88 -8.24 -3.71
CA ASN A 249 0.94 -6.99 -2.96
C ASN A 249 -0.48 -6.49 -2.66
N VAL A 250 -0.90 -6.65 -1.40
CA VAL A 250 -2.18 -6.17 -0.89
C VAL A 250 -2.05 -4.71 -0.49
N LYS A 251 -2.96 -3.85 -0.97
CA LYS A 251 -3.06 -2.45 -0.52
C LYS A 251 -4.46 -2.21 0.06
N VAL A 252 -4.53 -1.83 1.34
CA VAL A 252 -5.79 -1.68 2.08
C VAL A 252 -6.77 -0.77 1.34
N THR A 253 -6.31 0.37 0.89
CA THR A 253 -7.13 1.34 0.16
C THR A 253 -7.65 0.79 -1.17
N ARG A 254 -6.84 0.02 -1.92
CA ARG A 254 -7.23 -0.55 -3.22
C ARG A 254 -8.26 -1.66 -3.10
N LEU A 255 -8.18 -2.47 -2.07
CA LEU A 255 -9.12 -3.55 -1.81
C LEU A 255 -10.38 -3.08 -1.06
N GLY A 256 -10.41 -1.83 -0.61
CA GLY A 256 -11.56 -1.25 0.07
C GLY A 256 -11.64 -1.58 1.55
N GLY A 257 -10.48 -1.88 2.21
CA GLY A 257 -10.38 -1.96 3.65
C GLY A 257 -9.67 -3.21 4.19
N LEU A 258 -9.52 -3.27 5.50
CA LEU A 258 -8.75 -4.30 6.22
C LEU A 258 -9.34 -5.71 6.05
N ARG A 259 -10.66 -5.88 6.17
CA ARG A 259 -11.29 -7.21 6.09
C ARG A 259 -11.09 -7.87 4.72
N ARG A 260 -11.29 -7.11 3.64
CA ARG A 260 -11.06 -7.59 2.27
C ARG A 260 -9.59 -7.90 2.05
N SER A 261 -8.70 -7.09 2.61
CA SER A 261 -7.25 -7.32 2.56
C SER A 261 -6.88 -8.63 3.28
N ILE A 262 -7.40 -8.88 4.49
CA ILE A 262 -7.19 -10.12 5.22
C ILE A 262 -7.72 -11.34 4.44
N GLN A 263 -8.88 -11.22 3.80
CA GLN A 263 -9.42 -12.29 2.95
C GLN A 263 -8.48 -12.62 1.78
N TRP A 264 -7.93 -11.59 1.13
CA TRP A 264 -6.93 -11.75 0.08
C TRP A 264 -5.66 -12.45 0.57
N LEU A 265 -5.11 -12.01 1.72
CA LEU A 265 -3.92 -12.62 2.34
C LEU A 265 -4.16 -14.12 2.64
N HIS A 266 -5.30 -14.44 3.25
CA HIS A 266 -5.63 -15.83 3.55
C HIS A 266 -5.85 -16.67 2.29
N THR A 267 -6.44 -16.12 1.24
CA THR A 267 -6.64 -16.83 -0.01
C THR A 267 -5.30 -17.10 -0.69
N ALA A 268 -4.43 -16.09 -0.78
CA ALA A 268 -3.08 -16.27 -1.32
C ALA A 268 -2.29 -17.37 -0.59
N ARG A 269 -2.33 -17.37 0.74
CA ARG A 269 -1.67 -18.41 1.55
C ARG A 269 -2.20 -19.81 1.24
N ARG A 270 -3.52 -19.97 1.06
CA ARG A 270 -4.10 -21.28 0.71
C ARG A 270 -3.64 -21.78 -0.66
N HIS A 271 -3.34 -20.89 -1.59
CA HIS A 271 -2.81 -21.21 -2.92
C HIS A 271 -1.27 -21.25 -2.97
N GLY A 272 -0.59 -21.19 -1.80
CA GLY A 272 0.85 -21.27 -1.70
C GLY A 272 1.59 -20.02 -2.18
N CYS A 273 0.87 -18.92 -2.39
CA CYS A 273 1.44 -17.64 -2.79
C CYS A 273 1.95 -16.88 -1.57
N GLY A 274 3.10 -16.24 -1.69
CA GLY A 274 3.62 -15.29 -0.71
C GLY A 274 2.74 -14.04 -0.63
N VAL A 275 2.84 -13.30 0.46
CA VAL A 275 2.02 -12.11 0.67
C VAL A 275 2.87 -10.92 1.09
N MET A 276 2.50 -9.77 0.57
CA MET A 276 3.10 -8.48 0.88
C MET A 276 2.00 -7.47 1.13
N VAL A 277 2.20 -6.53 2.06
CA VAL A 277 1.37 -5.35 2.19
C VAL A 277 2.15 -4.12 1.75
N GLY A 278 1.55 -3.37 0.84
CA GLY A 278 2.06 -2.11 0.35
C GLY A 278 1.12 -0.94 0.62
N CYS A 279 1.56 0.24 0.22
CA CYS A 279 0.81 1.49 0.36
C CYS A 279 0.81 2.30 -0.95
N PHE A 280 0.09 3.41 -0.91
CA PHE A 280 0.31 4.56 -1.78
C PHE A 280 1.07 5.66 -1.01
N ALA A 281 1.11 6.88 -1.53
CA ALA A 281 1.54 8.02 -0.74
C ALA A 281 0.41 8.35 0.26
N GLU A 282 0.58 7.90 1.48
CA GLU A 282 -0.38 7.96 2.58
C GLU A 282 0.31 8.56 3.81
N SER A 283 -0.46 9.21 4.67
CA SER A 283 0.04 9.68 5.97
C SER A 283 0.24 8.52 6.95
N THR A 284 0.81 8.80 8.11
CA THR A 284 0.88 7.82 9.21
C THR A 284 -0.48 7.17 9.51
N LEU A 285 -1.60 7.85 9.27
CA LEU A 285 -2.93 7.27 9.47
C LEU A 285 -3.23 6.14 8.47
N GLY A 286 -2.98 6.34 7.17
CA GLY A 286 -3.15 5.30 6.16
C GLY A 286 -2.14 4.16 6.33
N ILE A 287 -0.88 4.52 6.62
CA ILE A 287 0.18 3.53 6.91
C ILE A 287 -0.18 2.67 8.12
N ALA A 288 -0.77 3.23 9.17
CA ALA A 288 -1.19 2.48 10.35
C ALA A 288 -2.21 1.39 10.03
N ALA A 289 -3.14 1.63 9.11
CA ALA A 289 -4.07 0.61 8.65
C ALA A 289 -3.34 -0.56 7.93
N GLY A 290 -2.36 -0.24 7.05
CA GLY A 290 -1.51 -1.25 6.42
C GLY A 290 -0.63 -2.00 7.43
N ALA A 291 -0.08 -1.28 8.40
CA ALA A 291 0.79 -1.81 9.46
C ALA A 291 0.11 -2.92 10.27
N VAL A 292 -1.21 -2.81 10.52
CA VAL A 292 -1.99 -3.87 11.20
C VAL A 292 -1.81 -5.24 10.52
N LEU A 293 -1.64 -5.26 9.19
CA LEU A 293 -1.51 -6.50 8.40
C LEU A 293 -0.06 -7.01 8.31
N ALA A 294 0.93 -6.19 8.65
CA ALA A 294 2.35 -6.51 8.48
C ALA A 294 2.76 -7.86 9.13
N PRO A 295 2.27 -8.22 10.33
CA PRO A 295 2.62 -9.50 10.94
C PRO A 295 2.13 -10.73 10.16
N LEU A 296 1.16 -10.57 9.25
CA LEU A 296 0.64 -11.63 8.39
C LEU A 296 1.44 -11.80 7.09
N CYS A 297 2.38 -10.89 6.81
CA CYS A 297 3.06 -10.78 5.54
C CYS A 297 4.49 -11.31 5.57
N ASP A 298 5.01 -11.74 4.39
CA ASP A 298 6.42 -12.11 4.19
C ASP A 298 7.28 -10.86 3.94
N GLN A 299 6.68 -9.84 3.33
CA GLN A 299 7.33 -8.58 2.98
C GLN A 299 6.37 -7.41 3.23
N ILE A 300 6.94 -6.23 3.42
CA ILE A 300 6.16 -4.98 3.49
C ILE A 300 6.82 -3.87 2.66
N ASP A 301 5.98 -2.91 2.24
CA ASP A 301 6.36 -1.71 1.49
C ASP A 301 5.47 -0.56 1.98
N LEU A 302 5.76 -0.06 3.20
CA LEU A 302 4.92 0.88 3.96
C LEU A 302 5.65 2.21 4.22
N ASP A 303 6.41 2.68 3.26
CA ASP A 303 7.20 3.91 3.34
C ASP A 303 6.44 5.18 2.92
N GLY A 304 5.14 5.10 2.60
CA GLY A 304 4.36 6.22 2.07
C GLY A 304 4.46 7.50 2.88
N ALA A 305 4.46 7.40 4.22
CA ALA A 305 4.59 8.56 5.10
C ALA A 305 5.99 9.20 5.05
N ALA A 306 7.05 8.43 4.79
CA ALA A 306 8.42 8.94 4.65
C ALA A 306 8.61 9.82 3.38
N LEU A 307 7.72 9.68 2.41
CA LEU A 307 7.73 10.47 1.17
C LEU A 307 7.09 11.86 1.32
N LEU A 308 6.39 12.12 2.43
CA LEU A 308 5.67 13.37 2.66
C LEU A 308 6.60 14.50 3.13
N GLU A 309 6.31 15.73 2.69
CA GLU A 309 6.97 16.92 3.21
C GLU A 309 6.60 17.17 4.66
N LEU A 310 5.33 17.00 4.99
CA LEU A 310 4.77 17.10 6.34
C LEU A 310 3.68 16.04 6.51
N ASP A 311 3.84 15.23 7.55
CA ASP A 311 2.80 14.29 7.99
C ASP A 311 1.98 14.93 9.11
N PRO A 312 0.66 15.07 8.95
CA PRO A 312 -0.18 15.69 9.98
C PRO A 312 -0.48 14.77 11.18
N PHE A 313 0.00 13.53 11.16
CA PHE A 313 -0.27 12.55 12.21
C PHE A 313 1.01 12.03 12.86
N ASP A 314 0.88 11.64 14.15
CA ASP A 314 1.81 10.80 14.87
C ASP A 314 1.19 9.42 15.11
N GLY A 315 2.00 8.36 15.05
CA GLY A 315 1.48 6.99 15.23
C GLY A 315 2.53 5.92 14.97
N PRO A 316 2.11 4.71 14.58
CA PRO A 316 3.02 3.65 14.15
C PRO A 316 4.00 4.18 13.11
N ALA A 317 5.27 4.00 13.37
CA ALA A 317 6.33 4.53 12.53
C ALA A 317 7.04 3.41 11.77
N VAL A 318 7.37 3.70 10.51
CA VAL A 318 8.42 2.98 9.79
C VAL A 318 9.66 3.86 9.85
N ASP A 319 10.57 3.51 10.75
CA ASP A 319 11.82 4.23 10.97
C ASP A 319 12.97 3.41 10.39
N GLU A 320 13.64 3.96 9.37
CA GLU A 320 14.73 3.28 8.67
C GLU A 320 14.36 1.82 8.25
N GLY A 321 13.11 1.63 7.80
CA GLY A 321 12.58 0.33 7.37
C GLY A 321 12.06 -0.59 8.47
N ILE A 322 12.23 -0.22 9.73
CA ILE A 322 11.71 -0.99 10.87
C ILE A 322 10.33 -0.47 11.23
N LEU A 323 9.33 -1.32 11.10
CA LEU A 323 7.96 -1.02 11.50
C LEU A 323 7.77 -1.34 12.98
N THR A 324 7.32 -0.34 13.75
CA THR A 324 6.89 -0.53 15.14
C THR A 324 5.37 -0.34 15.23
N LEU A 325 4.65 -1.40 15.56
CA LEU A 325 3.22 -1.33 15.85
C LEU A 325 2.99 -0.61 17.17
N SER A 326 1.96 0.25 17.20
CA SER A 326 1.59 0.96 18.42
C SER A 326 0.78 0.06 19.36
N ALA A 327 1.09 0.08 20.65
CA ALA A 327 0.26 -0.54 21.69
C ALA A 327 -0.91 0.37 22.14
N GLU A 328 -1.00 1.59 21.61
CA GLU A 328 -2.09 2.50 21.91
C GLU A 328 -3.42 2.01 21.30
N PRO A 329 -4.57 2.38 21.90
CA PRO A 329 -5.88 2.00 21.39
C PRO A 329 -6.13 2.44 19.95
N GLY A 330 -6.96 1.69 19.24
CA GLY A 330 -7.29 1.97 17.84
C GLY A 330 -6.13 1.66 16.91
N LEU A 331 -5.94 2.50 15.91
CA LEU A 331 -4.78 2.46 15.02
C LEU A 331 -3.51 3.03 15.68
N GLY A 332 -3.64 3.57 16.90
CA GLY A 332 -2.55 4.21 17.63
C GLY A 332 -2.09 5.52 17.01
N VAL A 333 -2.98 6.22 16.32
CA VAL A 333 -2.70 7.46 15.57
C VAL A 333 -3.36 8.64 16.24
N ARG A 334 -2.70 9.80 16.22
CA ARG A 334 -3.23 11.08 16.69
C ARG A 334 -2.79 12.22 15.78
N LEU A 335 -3.63 13.26 15.68
CA LEU A 335 -3.22 14.51 15.03
C LEU A 335 -2.03 15.14 15.74
N ARG A 336 -1.08 15.62 14.97
CA ARG A 336 0.01 16.46 15.50
C ARG A 336 -0.55 17.78 16.03
N SER A 337 -0.09 18.17 17.18
CA SER A 337 -0.46 19.43 17.84
C SER A 337 0.28 20.63 17.23
#